data_93bdb6c57e0b7c403a2260c7157ecdb9
#
_entry.id   93bdb6c57e0b7c403a2260c7157ecdb9
#
_cell.length_a   1.000
_cell.length_b   1.000
_cell.length_c   1.000
_cell.angle_alpha   90.00
_cell.angle_beta   90.00
_cell.angle_gamma   90.00
#
_symmetry.space_group_name_H-M   'P 1'
#
loop_
_entity.id
_entity.type
_entity.pdbx_description
1 polymer ?
#
loop_
_entity_poly.entity_id
_entity_poly.type
_entity_poly.pdbx_seq_one_letter_code
_entity_poly.pdbx_strand_id
1 'polypeptide(L)'
;MTWLALMDYFQDCSVFHSEAVNLGVEVWTDAQKAWILSSWQICLNRMPRLGEQITTQTWAYGMKGFYGYRNFSMNGRDGERMAYANSVWVLMDTKKGIPVRVTKEISDAYGLDPQLPMQCSERKIMLPEKYEEKDSLVVPSYFIDTNHHMNNTRYVQVAMEYVPKEFRTMEVRVEYKKAAMCRDVIVPHVTIEAVSYTH
;
A
#
# COMPACT_ATOMS: atom_id res chain seq x y z
N MET A 1 -16.30 3.14 7.24
CA MET A 1 -14.86 3.36 6.92
C MET A 1 -14.71 3.63 5.43
N THR A 2 -13.71 4.38 5.00
CA THR A 2 -13.35 4.61 3.58
C THR A 2 -12.15 3.76 3.19
N TRP A 3 -11.88 3.59 1.90
CA TRP A 3 -10.66 2.95 1.41
C TRP A 3 -9.39 3.64 1.91
N LEU A 4 -9.42 4.98 1.95
CA LEU A 4 -8.33 5.77 2.47
C LEU A 4 -8.00 5.41 3.92
N ALA A 5 -9.02 5.44 4.79
CA ALA A 5 -8.83 5.11 6.21
C ALA A 5 -8.36 3.65 6.39
N LEU A 6 -8.87 2.69 5.61
CA LEU A 6 -8.40 1.31 5.64
C LEU A 6 -6.90 1.20 5.34
N MET A 7 -6.45 1.90 4.30
CA MET A 7 -5.03 1.91 3.92
C MET A 7 -4.16 2.61 4.96
N ASP A 8 -4.64 3.71 5.55
CA ASP A 8 -3.93 4.41 6.63
C ASP A 8 -3.74 3.48 7.85
N TYR A 9 -4.78 2.74 8.27
CA TYR A 9 -4.65 1.73 9.34
C TYR A 9 -3.59 0.67 9.04
N PHE A 10 -3.53 0.18 7.79
CA PHE A 10 -2.50 -0.79 7.40
C PHE A 10 -1.11 -0.18 7.40
N GLN A 11 -0.97 1.03 6.89
CA GLN A 11 0.31 1.74 6.84
C GLN A 11 0.83 2.03 8.25
N ASP A 12 -0.01 2.57 9.14
CA ASP A 12 0.33 2.84 10.54
C ASP A 12 0.72 1.55 11.28
N CYS A 13 -0.02 0.46 11.05
CA CYS A 13 0.30 -0.84 11.63
C CYS A 13 1.69 -1.33 11.21
N SER A 14 2.15 -1.04 9.97
CA SER A 14 3.49 -1.38 9.53
C SER A 14 4.59 -0.55 10.20
N VAL A 15 4.31 0.72 10.48
CA VAL A 15 5.22 1.61 11.23
C VAL A 15 5.35 1.10 12.67
N PHE A 16 4.22 0.85 13.35
CA PHE A 16 4.22 0.33 14.71
C PHE A 16 4.93 -1.03 14.83
N HIS A 17 4.79 -1.91 13.85
CA HIS A 17 5.54 -3.16 13.84
C HIS A 17 7.04 -2.92 13.72
N SER A 18 7.49 -1.99 12.89
CA SER A 18 8.91 -1.63 12.77
C SER A 18 9.46 -1.06 14.09
N GLU A 19 8.70 -0.21 14.77
CA GLU A 19 9.08 0.29 16.11
C GLU A 19 9.17 -0.87 17.13
N ALA A 20 8.20 -1.78 17.14
CA ALA A 20 8.16 -2.90 18.08
C ALA A 20 9.35 -3.87 17.93
N VAL A 21 9.94 -3.97 16.75
CA VAL A 21 11.14 -4.78 16.48
C VAL A 21 12.45 -3.99 16.52
N ASN A 22 12.43 -2.78 17.08
CA ASN A 22 13.57 -1.86 17.17
C ASN A 22 14.19 -1.49 15.81
N LEU A 23 13.39 -1.46 14.77
CA LEU A 23 13.71 -0.98 13.42
C LEU A 23 12.77 0.16 13.02
N GLY A 24 12.56 1.10 13.93
CA GLY A 24 11.68 2.24 13.75
C GLY A 24 12.26 3.33 12.86
N VAL A 25 11.50 4.42 12.73
CA VAL A 25 11.79 5.52 11.80
C VAL A 25 13.17 6.14 12.09
N GLU A 26 13.53 6.35 13.37
CA GLU A 26 14.83 6.93 13.75
C GLU A 26 16.00 6.06 13.29
N VAL A 27 15.91 4.74 13.54
CA VAL A 27 16.95 3.77 13.14
C VAL A 27 17.17 3.78 11.64
N TRP A 28 16.10 3.84 10.86
CA TRP A 28 16.20 3.92 9.40
C TRP A 28 16.77 5.25 8.93
N THR A 29 16.40 6.35 9.57
CA THR A 29 16.90 7.69 9.26
C THR A 29 18.40 7.78 9.52
N ASP A 30 18.87 7.32 10.68
CA ASP A 30 20.29 7.29 11.04
C ASP A 30 21.11 6.39 10.09
N ALA A 31 20.53 5.28 9.68
CA ALA A 31 21.13 4.38 8.69
C ALA A 31 21.07 4.91 7.25
N GLN A 32 20.47 6.08 7.02
CA GLN A 32 20.20 6.65 5.68
C GLN A 32 19.48 5.65 4.76
N LYS A 33 18.52 4.93 5.30
CA LYS A 33 17.69 3.95 4.58
C LYS A 33 16.22 4.20 4.84
N ALA A 34 15.39 3.67 3.95
CA ALA A 34 13.95 3.65 4.16
C ALA A 34 13.31 2.47 3.43
N TRP A 35 12.23 1.95 3.99
CA TRP A 35 11.33 1.06 3.29
C TRP A 35 10.37 1.89 2.44
N ILE A 36 10.43 1.72 1.13
CA ILE A 36 9.54 2.39 0.18
C ILE A 36 8.49 1.39 -0.31
N LEU A 37 7.25 1.73 -0.11
CA LEU A 37 6.12 0.92 -0.60
C LEU A 37 6.12 0.93 -2.14
N SER A 38 6.18 -0.26 -2.73
CA SER A 38 6.20 -0.44 -4.19
C SER A 38 4.83 -0.86 -4.73
N SER A 39 4.10 -1.68 -4.00
CA SER A 39 2.77 -2.11 -4.43
C SER A 39 1.89 -2.57 -3.28
N TRP A 40 0.59 -2.45 -3.52
CA TRP A 40 -0.49 -3.02 -2.72
C TRP A 40 -1.39 -3.91 -3.56
N GLN A 41 -1.89 -4.97 -2.91
CA GLN A 41 -3.12 -5.67 -3.27
C GLN A 41 -3.96 -5.77 -2.01
N ILE A 42 -5.07 -5.09 -1.98
CA ILE A 42 -5.97 -5.02 -0.81
C ILE A 42 -7.32 -5.61 -1.21
N CYS A 43 -7.73 -6.67 -0.54
CA CYS A 43 -9.00 -7.33 -0.73
C CYS A 43 -9.95 -6.96 0.41
N LEU A 44 -11.21 -6.73 0.07
CA LEU A 44 -12.25 -6.31 0.99
C LEU A 44 -13.41 -7.31 0.99
N ASN A 45 -13.69 -7.92 2.13
CA ASN A 45 -14.92 -8.67 2.33
C ASN A 45 -16.08 -7.73 2.68
N ARG A 46 -15.85 -6.81 3.61
CA ARG A 46 -16.76 -5.70 3.94
C ARG A 46 -16.03 -4.56 4.65
N MET A 47 -16.56 -3.36 4.54
CA MET A 47 -16.08 -2.23 5.35
C MET A 47 -16.58 -2.33 6.79
N PRO A 48 -15.72 -1.98 7.78
CA PRO A 48 -16.16 -1.79 9.15
C PRO A 48 -17.22 -0.68 9.27
N ARG A 49 -18.17 -0.88 10.15
CA ARG A 49 -19.22 0.10 10.47
C ARG A 49 -18.73 1.12 11.50
N LEU A 50 -19.43 2.23 11.61
CA LEU A 50 -19.14 3.21 12.66
C LEU A 50 -19.39 2.57 14.05
N GLY A 51 -18.43 2.75 14.96
CA GLY A 51 -18.47 2.17 16.32
C GLY A 51 -18.11 0.69 16.40
N GLU A 52 -17.78 0.05 15.28
CA GLU A 52 -17.36 -1.36 15.28
C GLU A 52 -15.90 -1.48 15.75
N GLN A 53 -15.67 -2.40 16.69
CA GLN A 53 -14.32 -2.70 17.15
C GLN A 53 -13.58 -3.51 16.10
N ILE A 54 -12.38 -3.05 15.75
CA ILE A 54 -11.50 -3.71 14.77
C ILE A 54 -10.14 -4.00 15.39
N THR A 55 -9.50 -5.05 14.89
CA THR A 55 -8.09 -5.37 15.13
C THR A 55 -7.36 -5.39 13.82
N THR A 56 -6.32 -4.55 13.69
CA THR A 56 -5.43 -4.54 12.53
C THR A 56 -4.13 -5.25 12.88
N GLN A 57 -3.70 -6.15 12.01
CA GLN A 57 -2.49 -6.95 12.17
C GLN A 57 -1.62 -6.85 10.93
N THR A 58 -0.29 -6.98 11.12
CA THR A 58 0.68 -7.05 10.03
C THR A 58 1.86 -7.93 10.41
N TRP A 59 2.45 -8.58 9.42
CA TRP A 59 3.67 -9.38 9.56
C TRP A 59 4.45 -9.43 8.26
N ALA A 60 5.77 -9.55 8.36
CA ALA A 60 6.62 -9.89 7.23
C ALA A 60 6.51 -11.39 6.96
N TYR A 61 6.38 -11.78 5.68
CA TYR A 61 6.35 -13.21 5.32
C TYR A 61 7.50 -13.61 4.40
N GLY A 62 8.31 -12.65 3.97
CA GLY A 62 9.48 -12.95 3.14
C GLY A 62 10.32 -11.72 2.88
N MET A 63 11.62 -11.97 2.67
CA MET A 63 12.56 -10.94 2.22
C MET A 63 13.48 -11.55 1.16
N LYS A 64 13.64 -10.88 0.01
CA LYS A 64 14.47 -11.37 -1.10
C LYS A 64 15.15 -10.22 -1.83
N GLY A 65 16.48 -10.25 -1.86
CA GLY A 65 17.27 -9.19 -2.49
C GLY A 65 17.08 -7.88 -1.74
N PHE A 66 16.45 -6.91 -2.35
CA PHE A 66 16.08 -5.62 -1.76
C PHE A 66 14.57 -5.49 -1.48
N TYR A 67 13.81 -6.57 -1.70
CA TYR A 67 12.38 -6.61 -1.45
C TYR A 67 12.04 -7.15 -0.06
N GLY A 68 11.04 -6.53 0.58
CA GLY A 68 10.31 -7.05 1.72
C GLY A 68 8.85 -7.29 1.35
N TYR A 69 8.31 -8.43 1.76
CA TYR A 69 6.93 -8.82 1.53
C TYR A 69 6.19 -8.86 2.85
N ARG A 70 5.00 -8.25 2.88
CA ARG A 70 4.24 -8.08 4.10
C ARG A 70 2.76 -8.32 3.87
N ASN A 71 2.14 -9.05 4.80
CA ASN A 71 0.69 -9.20 4.84
C ASN A 71 0.06 -8.33 5.92
N PHE A 72 -1.23 -8.09 5.73
CA PHE A 72 -2.08 -7.36 6.66
C PHE A 72 -3.44 -8.05 6.76
N SER A 73 -4.08 -7.92 7.91
CA SER A 73 -5.48 -8.26 8.10
C SER A 73 -6.17 -7.24 8.98
N MET A 74 -7.44 -7.00 8.72
CA MET A 74 -8.34 -6.25 9.58
C MET A 74 -9.50 -7.17 9.94
N ASN A 75 -9.66 -7.44 11.23
CA ASN A 75 -10.64 -8.38 11.74
C ASN A 75 -11.61 -7.68 12.70
N GLY A 76 -12.85 -8.14 12.74
CA GLY A 76 -13.84 -7.76 13.74
C GLY A 76 -13.57 -8.42 15.09
N ARG A 77 -14.37 -8.05 16.08
CA ARG A 77 -14.27 -8.57 17.45
C ARG A 77 -14.44 -10.11 17.54
N ASP A 78 -15.24 -10.67 16.65
CA ASP A 78 -15.51 -12.10 16.54
C ASP A 78 -14.49 -12.86 15.69
N GLY A 79 -13.44 -12.18 15.19
CA GLY A 79 -12.42 -12.73 14.33
C GLY A 79 -12.80 -12.76 12.84
N GLU A 80 -13.98 -12.25 12.46
CA GLU A 80 -14.36 -12.11 11.06
C GLU A 80 -13.33 -11.25 10.32
N ARG A 81 -12.76 -11.77 9.24
CA ARG A 81 -11.84 -11.02 8.39
C ARG A 81 -12.61 -10.06 7.50
N MET A 82 -12.48 -8.76 7.75
CA MET A 82 -13.14 -7.69 7.00
C MET A 82 -12.33 -7.26 5.78
N ALA A 83 -11.02 -7.15 5.94
CA ALA A 83 -10.09 -6.82 4.86
C ALA A 83 -8.75 -7.50 5.08
N TYR A 84 -8.01 -7.69 4.00
CA TYR A 84 -6.66 -8.25 4.05
C TYR A 84 -5.83 -7.75 2.87
N ALA A 85 -4.52 -7.80 3.01
CA ALA A 85 -3.66 -7.26 1.98
C ALA A 85 -2.32 -7.98 1.88
N ASN A 86 -1.76 -7.88 0.67
CA ASN A 86 -0.38 -8.16 0.36
C ASN A 86 0.31 -6.87 -0.09
N SER A 87 1.53 -6.64 0.35
CA SER A 87 2.33 -5.49 -0.05
C SER A 87 3.77 -5.88 -0.35
N VAL A 88 4.38 -5.11 -1.24
CA VAL A 88 5.80 -5.25 -1.59
C VAL A 88 6.50 -3.93 -1.29
N TRP A 89 7.59 -4.02 -0.55
CA TRP A 89 8.41 -2.90 -0.13
C TRP A 89 9.82 -3.05 -0.71
N VAL A 90 10.48 -1.93 -0.96
CA VAL A 90 11.87 -1.88 -1.41
C VAL A 90 12.69 -1.15 -0.35
N LEU A 91 13.77 -1.78 0.12
CA LEU A 91 14.73 -1.12 0.98
C LEU A 91 15.63 -0.23 0.13
N MET A 92 15.63 1.07 0.41
CA MET A 92 16.37 2.08 -0.33
C MET A 92 17.45 2.73 0.52
N ASP A 93 18.61 3.02 -0.08
CA ASP A 93 19.54 4.03 0.43
C ASP A 93 18.98 5.41 0.05
N THR A 94 18.60 6.20 1.04
CA THR A 94 17.94 7.49 0.81
C THR A 94 18.90 8.57 0.31
N LYS A 95 20.20 8.41 0.57
CA LYS A 95 21.24 9.35 0.10
C LYS A 95 21.61 9.10 -1.37
N LYS A 96 21.71 7.82 -1.76
CA LYS A 96 22.10 7.43 -3.13
C LYS A 96 20.89 7.26 -4.05
N GLY A 97 19.70 7.09 -3.50
CA GLY A 97 18.48 6.84 -4.27
C GLY A 97 18.45 5.47 -4.96
N ILE A 98 19.15 4.47 -4.42
CA ILE A 98 19.24 3.13 -5.01
C ILE A 98 18.75 2.05 -4.04
N PRO A 99 18.20 0.92 -4.56
CA PRO A 99 17.86 -0.22 -3.72
C PRO A 99 19.09 -0.83 -3.03
N VAL A 100 18.94 -1.25 -1.78
CA VAL A 100 19.97 -1.95 -1.01
C VAL A 100 19.47 -3.31 -0.55
N ARG A 101 20.39 -4.27 -0.50
CA ARG A 101 20.06 -5.64 -0.10
C ARG A 101 19.63 -5.68 1.36
N VAL A 102 18.53 -6.39 1.63
CA VAL A 102 18.12 -6.75 2.98
C VAL A 102 19.11 -7.74 3.55
N THR A 103 19.68 -7.44 4.73
CA THR A 103 20.59 -8.32 5.42
C THR A 103 19.86 -9.37 6.25
N LYS A 104 20.58 -10.40 6.67
CA LYS A 104 20.01 -11.44 7.53
C LYS A 104 19.54 -10.87 8.86
N GLU A 105 20.28 -9.94 9.44
CA GLU A 105 19.96 -9.29 10.71
C GLU A 105 18.63 -8.52 10.61
N ILE A 106 18.39 -7.81 9.52
CA ILE A 106 17.12 -7.11 9.27
C ILE A 106 15.99 -8.14 9.16
N SER A 107 16.19 -9.20 8.40
CA SER A 107 15.20 -10.25 8.22
C SER A 107 14.86 -10.97 9.53
N ASP A 108 15.86 -11.29 10.30
CA ASP A 108 15.71 -11.96 11.61
C ASP A 108 14.99 -11.06 12.63
N ALA A 109 15.25 -9.74 12.61
CA ALA A 109 14.62 -8.78 13.50
C ALA A 109 13.12 -8.65 13.24
N TYR A 110 12.69 -8.62 11.96
CA TYR A 110 11.27 -8.59 11.63
C TYR A 110 10.55 -9.91 11.98
N GLY A 111 11.27 -11.04 12.03
CA GLY A 111 10.68 -12.36 12.04
C GLY A 111 9.89 -12.64 10.75
N LEU A 112 9.82 -13.86 10.32
CA LEU A 112 9.04 -14.21 9.12
C LEU A 112 7.94 -15.20 9.52
N ASP A 113 6.70 -14.77 9.37
CA ASP A 113 5.52 -15.59 9.56
C ASP A 113 5.01 -16.17 8.23
N PRO A 114 4.19 -17.21 8.25
CA PRO A 114 3.60 -17.76 7.03
C PRO A 114 2.83 -16.72 6.24
N GLN A 115 2.95 -16.79 4.90
CA GLN A 115 2.17 -15.94 4.00
C GLN A 115 0.68 -16.17 4.20
N LEU A 116 -0.09 -15.09 4.20
CA LEU A 116 -1.54 -15.18 4.23
C LEU A 116 -2.05 -15.99 3.02
N PRO A 117 -2.94 -16.97 3.23
CA PRO A 117 -3.56 -17.70 2.11
C PRO A 117 -4.49 -16.76 1.34
N MET A 118 -3.98 -16.16 0.28
CA MET A 118 -4.71 -15.30 -0.65
C MET A 118 -4.17 -15.50 -2.08
N GLN A 119 -5.01 -15.27 -3.06
CA GLN A 119 -4.56 -15.23 -4.45
C GLN A 119 -3.77 -13.93 -4.66
N CYS A 120 -2.44 -14.06 -4.70
CA CYS A 120 -1.58 -12.91 -4.97
C CYS A 120 -1.49 -12.64 -6.46
N SER A 121 -1.78 -11.41 -6.85
CA SER A 121 -1.55 -10.92 -8.20
C SER A 121 -0.10 -10.50 -8.40
N GLU A 122 0.35 -10.48 -9.64
CA GLU A 122 1.67 -9.92 -9.97
C GLU A 122 1.77 -8.46 -9.52
N ARG A 123 2.96 -8.08 -9.02
CA ARG A 123 3.23 -6.70 -8.59
C ARG A 123 2.99 -5.69 -9.72
N LYS A 124 3.46 -6.03 -10.93
CA LYS A 124 3.33 -5.16 -12.09
C LYS A 124 1.89 -5.11 -12.57
N ILE A 125 1.38 -3.89 -12.74
CA ILE A 125 0.08 -3.65 -13.34
C ILE A 125 0.30 -3.34 -14.83
N MET A 126 -0.32 -4.13 -15.70
CA MET A 126 -0.29 -3.85 -17.12
C MET A 126 -1.18 -2.63 -17.41
N LEU A 127 -0.61 -1.65 -18.09
CA LEU A 127 -1.36 -0.47 -18.48
C LEU A 127 -2.21 -0.78 -19.71
N PRO A 128 -3.45 -0.28 -19.78
CA PRO A 128 -4.29 -0.46 -20.94
C PRO A 128 -3.72 0.31 -22.14
N GLU A 129 -3.96 -0.20 -23.35
CA GLU A 129 -3.56 0.49 -24.58
C GLU A 129 -4.41 1.72 -24.89
N LYS A 130 -5.66 1.68 -24.44
CA LYS A 130 -6.63 2.77 -24.62
C LYS A 130 -7.10 3.27 -23.27
N TYR A 131 -7.16 4.56 -23.12
CA TYR A 131 -7.63 5.23 -21.91
C TYR A 131 -8.27 6.57 -22.27
N GLU A 132 -9.05 7.09 -21.35
CA GLU A 132 -9.56 8.45 -21.38
C GLU A 132 -8.68 9.31 -20.45
N GLU A 133 -8.17 10.41 -20.98
CA GLU A 133 -7.45 11.40 -20.19
C GLU A 133 -8.48 12.29 -19.47
N LYS A 134 -8.28 12.46 -18.17
CA LYS A 134 -9.11 13.31 -17.31
C LYS A 134 -8.41 14.63 -17.01
N ASP A 135 -9.14 15.57 -16.44
CA ASP A 135 -8.60 16.87 -16.05
C ASP A 135 -7.41 16.71 -15.13
N SER A 136 -6.38 17.50 -15.38
CA SER A 136 -5.18 17.49 -14.56
C SER A 136 -5.44 18.00 -13.15
N LEU A 137 -4.75 17.44 -12.17
CA LEU A 137 -4.78 17.86 -10.78
C LEU A 137 -3.41 18.36 -10.36
N VAL A 138 -3.36 19.57 -9.80
CA VAL A 138 -2.16 20.09 -9.12
C VAL A 138 -2.12 19.49 -7.71
N VAL A 139 -1.03 18.81 -7.35
CA VAL A 139 -0.85 18.19 -6.03
C VAL A 139 -0.87 19.25 -4.93
N PRO A 140 -1.89 19.27 -4.06
CA PRO A 140 -2.00 20.27 -3.01
C PRO A 140 -1.09 19.94 -1.83
N SER A 141 -0.71 20.94 -1.03
CA SER A 141 0.19 20.77 0.10
C SER A 141 -0.32 19.78 1.16
N TYR A 142 -1.64 19.68 1.36
CA TYR A 142 -2.24 18.74 2.31
C TYR A 142 -2.28 17.28 1.86
N PHE A 143 -1.79 16.98 0.64
CA PHE A 143 -1.53 15.61 0.17
C PHE A 143 -0.12 15.13 0.51
N ILE A 144 0.76 16.03 0.96
CA ILE A 144 2.17 15.77 1.19
C ILE A 144 2.38 15.21 2.60
N ASP A 145 3.14 14.13 2.69
CA ASP A 145 3.55 13.50 3.94
C ASP A 145 4.86 14.09 4.50
N THR A 146 5.33 13.54 5.60
CA THR A 146 6.57 13.94 6.27
C THR A 146 7.84 13.68 5.44
N ASN A 147 7.75 12.84 4.40
CA ASN A 147 8.84 12.60 3.45
C ASN A 147 8.84 13.60 2.28
N HIS A 148 7.99 14.63 2.34
CA HIS A 148 7.81 15.65 1.31
C HIS A 148 7.30 15.11 -0.03
N HIS A 149 6.67 13.94 -0.03
CA HIS A 149 6.03 13.33 -1.19
C HIS A 149 4.52 13.23 -1.00
N MET A 150 3.79 13.12 -2.11
CA MET A 150 2.37 12.81 -2.07
C MET A 150 2.17 11.46 -1.37
N ASN A 151 1.41 11.46 -0.28
CA ASN A 151 1.13 10.26 0.50
C ASN A 151 0.50 9.16 -0.39
N ASN A 152 0.93 7.93 -0.19
CA ASN A 152 0.52 6.77 -0.99
C ASN A 152 -1.00 6.60 -1.08
N THR A 153 -1.73 6.88 -0.01
CA THR A 153 -3.20 6.75 0.03
C THR A 153 -3.90 7.81 -0.81
N ARG A 154 -3.26 8.97 -1.06
CA ARG A 154 -3.85 10.06 -1.85
C ARG A 154 -3.96 9.72 -3.32
N TYR A 155 -3.05 8.91 -3.88
CA TYR A 155 -3.20 8.39 -5.25
C TYR A 155 -4.47 7.56 -5.39
N VAL A 156 -4.75 6.71 -4.41
CA VAL A 156 -5.98 5.92 -4.39
C VAL A 156 -7.22 6.80 -4.19
N GLN A 157 -7.13 7.83 -3.35
CA GLN A 157 -8.20 8.79 -3.17
C GLN A 157 -8.58 9.46 -4.50
N VAL A 158 -7.58 9.95 -5.26
CA VAL A 158 -7.81 10.53 -6.59
C VAL A 158 -8.40 9.51 -7.56
N ALA A 159 -7.88 8.29 -7.57
CA ALA A 159 -8.39 7.24 -8.45
C ALA A 159 -9.86 6.88 -8.15
N MET A 160 -10.27 6.88 -6.88
CA MET A 160 -11.63 6.57 -6.46
C MET A 160 -12.68 7.58 -6.97
N GLU A 161 -12.29 8.82 -7.31
CA GLU A 161 -13.19 9.81 -7.92
C GLU A 161 -13.67 9.38 -9.31
N TYR A 162 -12.93 8.49 -9.98
CA TYR A 162 -13.25 7.99 -11.31
C TYR A 162 -13.91 6.60 -11.31
N VAL A 163 -14.08 5.98 -10.14
CA VAL A 163 -14.83 4.73 -10.02
C VAL A 163 -16.32 5.02 -10.09
N PRO A 164 -17.08 4.39 -11.01
CA PRO A 164 -18.52 4.60 -11.10
C PRO A 164 -19.22 4.29 -9.77
N LYS A 165 -20.17 5.12 -9.37
CA LYS A 165 -20.85 5.04 -8.06
C LYS A 165 -21.59 3.73 -7.81
N GLU A 166 -22.04 3.10 -8.89
CA GLU A 166 -22.72 1.80 -8.88
C GLU A 166 -21.76 0.62 -8.63
N PHE A 167 -20.45 0.83 -8.74
CA PHE A 167 -19.47 -0.23 -8.54
C PHE A 167 -19.15 -0.39 -7.05
N ARG A 168 -19.24 -1.63 -6.60
CA ARG A 168 -18.75 -2.00 -5.29
C ARG A 168 -17.31 -2.48 -5.43
N THR A 169 -16.36 -1.64 -5.05
CA THR A 169 -14.95 -1.99 -5.06
C THR A 169 -14.66 -3.05 -4.00
N MET A 170 -14.22 -4.24 -4.43
CA MET A 170 -13.87 -5.38 -3.57
C MET A 170 -12.37 -5.63 -3.51
N GLU A 171 -11.63 -5.11 -4.49
CA GLU A 171 -10.17 -5.20 -4.53
C GLU A 171 -9.60 -3.88 -5.06
N VAL A 172 -8.49 -3.47 -4.47
CA VAL A 172 -7.66 -2.35 -4.96
C VAL A 172 -6.24 -2.85 -5.13
N ARG A 173 -5.69 -2.66 -6.33
CA ARG A 173 -4.29 -2.91 -6.64
C ARG A 173 -3.61 -1.61 -6.99
N VAL A 174 -2.43 -1.38 -6.43
CA VAL A 174 -1.65 -0.17 -6.67
C VAL A 174 -0.19 -0.56 -6.95
N GLU A 175 0.40 0.05 -7.96
CA GLU A 175 1.85 0.02 -8.21
C GLU A 175 2.38 1.45 -8.18
N TYR A 176 3.30 1.74 -7.25
CA TYR A 176 3.95 3.04 -7.12
C TYR A 176 5.27 3.04 -7.89
N LYS A 177 5.45 3.98 -8.83
CA LYS A 177 6.64 4.08 -9.68
C LYS A 177 7.44 5.35 -9.43
N LYS A 178 6.75 6.48 -9.33
CA LYS A 178 7.36 7.79 -9.12
C LYS A 178 6.54 8.56 -8.10
N ALA A 179 7.21 9.13 -7.11
CA ALA A 179 6.57 10.01 -6.16
C ALA A 179 6.30 11.37 -6.80
N ALA A 180 5.11 11.92 -6.55
CA ALA A 180 4.78 13.29 -6.87
C ALA A 180 5.07 14.20 -5.67
N MET A 181 5.45 15.43 -5.96
CA MET A 181 5.76 16.46 -4.98
C MET A 181 4.65 17.52 -4.94
N CYS A 182 4.70 18.39 -3.94
CA CYS A 182 3.80 19.53 -3.86
C CYS A 182 3.90 20.37 -5.14
N ARG A 183 2.75 20.71 -5.72
CA ARG A 183 2.58 21.46 -6.98
C ARG A 183 2.96 20.70 -8.26
N ASP A 184 3.36 19.45 -8.19
CA ASP A 184 3.40 18.63 -9.40
C ASP A 184 2.01 18.53 -10.03
N VAL A 185 1.98 18.37 -11.33
CA VAL A 185 0.75 18.15 -12.09
C VAL A 185 0.63 16.65 -12.39
N ILE A 186 -0.46 16.05 -11.96
CA ILE A 186 -0.82 14.68 -12.32
C ILE A 186 -2.00 14.69 -13.27
N VAL A 187 -1.97 13.82 -14.27
CA VAL A 187 -3.04 13.66 -15.25
C VAL A 187 -3.57 12.23 -15.12
N PRO A 188 -4.81 12.04 -14.62
CA PRO A 188 -5.40 10.72 -14.53
C PRO A 188 -5.74 10.17 -15.91
N HIS A 189 -5.31 8.94 -16.18
CA HIS A 189 -5.71 8.17 -17.34
C HIS A 189 -6.61 7.03 -16.87
N VAL A 190 -7.82 6.97 -17.38
CA VAL A 190 -8.86 6.06 -16.88
C VAL A 190 -9.33 5.14 -17.99
N THR A 191 -9.46 3.87 -17.69
CA THR A 191 -10.19 2.90 -18.51
C THR A 191 -11.13 2.08 -17.64
N ILE A 192 -12.24 1.66 -18.21
CA ILE A 192 -13.20 0.75 -17.58
C ILE A 192 -13.39 -0.42 -18.52
N GLU A 193 -13.02 -1.61 -18.05
CA GLU A 193 -13.16 -2.85 -18.78
C GLU A 193 -14.19 -3.74 -18.09
N ALA A 194 -15.19 -4.20 -18.85
CA ALA A 194 -16.12 -5.21 -18.38
C ALA A 194 -15.50 -6.59 -18.63
N VAL A 195 -15.19 -7.33 -17.55
CA VAL A 195 -14.77 -8.72 -17.63
C VAL A 195 -16.00 -9.59 -17.51
N SER A 196 -16.41 -10.26 -18.59
CA SER A 196 -17.46 -11.29 -18.53
C SER A 196 -16.78 -12.64 -18.26
N TYR A 197 -17.09 -13.24 -17.13
CA TYR A 197 -16.76 -14.66 -16.89
C TYR A 197 -17.82 -15.50 -17.59
N THR A 198 -17.48 -16.12 -18.71
CA THR A 198 -18.27 -17.24 -19.25
C THR A 198 -17.93 -18.46 -18.41
N HIS A 199 -18.93 -18.94 -17.68
CA HIS A 199 -18.88 -20.20 -16.95
C HIS A 199 -18.96 -21.40 -17.90
#